data_5b855d9b7955f3b8635a5260edd708ae
#
_entry.id   5b855d9b7955f3b8635a5260edd708ae
#
_cell.length_a   1.000
_cell.length_b   1.000
_cell.length_c   1.000
_cell.angle_alpha   90.00
_cell.angle_beta   90.00
_cell.angle_gamma   90.00
#
_symmetry.space_group_name_H-M   'P 1'
#
loop_
_entity.id
_entity.type
_entity.pdbx_description
1 polymer ?
#
loop_
_entity_poly.entity_id
_entity_poly.type
_entity_poly.pdbx_seq_one_letter_code
_entity_poly.pdbx_strand_id
1 'polypeptide(L)'
;SYADAGSFSTRTTIIDLETGRKVANLEDFVVMRGQRRITAIDVNFWGVTFARDSDRFFATLATGGKTYLIEGSVRAREARVIHENVECPSLSPDGTRIAFKKRTDSNDTPWRLTVLDLATMCETPLAEQRSVDDQVEWLDDKNVLYGVDGAIWTARADGTGEPRRFIDHAASPAVVRY
;
A
#
# COMPACT_ATOMS: atom_id res chain seq x y z
N SER A 1 2.81 -8.02 -22.56
CA SER A 1 2.95 -6.74 -23.25
C SER A 1 2.71 -5.65 -22.22
N TYR A 2 3.77 -5.05 -21.76
CA TYR A 2 3.68 -3.90 -20.86
C TYR A 2 3.36 -2.68 -21.71
N ALA A 3 2.36 -1.90 -21.28
CA ALA A 3 2.02 -0.64 -21.93
C ALA A 3 3.21 0.32 -21.88
N ASP A 4 3.34 1.15 -22.93
CA ASP A 4 4.34 2.22 -22.95
C ASP A 4 4.24 3.10 -21.70
N ALA A 5 5.39 3.55 -21.21
CA ALA A 5 5.47 4.43 -20.05
C ALA A 5 4.59 5.67 -20.24
N GLY A 6 3.43 5.69 -19.62
CA GLY A 6 2.48 6.82 -19.68
C GLY A 6 1.02 6.47 -20.01
N SER A 7 0.68 5.24 -20.36
CA SER A 7 -0.68 4.87 -20.75
C SER A 7 -1.12 3.51 -20.20
N PHE A 8 -0.94 3.25 -18.88
CA PHE A 8 -1.59 2.09 -18.30
C PHE A 8 -2.86 2.52 -17.54
N SER A 9 -3.87 1.69 -17.58
CA SER A 9 -5.10 1.88 -16.85
C SER A 9 -5.41 0.63 -16.04
N THR A 10 -5.79 0.81 -14.79
CA THR A 10 -6.22 -0.26 -13.89
C THR A 10 -7.73 -0.36 -13.84
N ARG A 11 -8.22 -1.53 -13.47
CA ARG A 11 -9.57 -1.73 -12.94
C ARG A 11 -9.47 -2.53 -11.67
N THR A 12 -9.68 -1.88 -10.54
CA THR A 12 -9.57 -2.47 -9.22
C THR A 12 -10.94 -2.87 -8.70
N THR A 13 -11.22 -4.18 -8.69
CA THR A 13 -12.52 -4.73 -8.31
C THR A 13 -12.47 -5.30 -6.89
N ILE A 14 -13.41 -4.88 -6.05
CA ILE A 14 -13.67 -5.47 -4.73
C ILE A 14 -14.67 -6.62 -4.91
N ILE A 15 -14.32 -7.80 -4.38
CA ILE A 15 -15.13 -9.01 -4.45
C ILE A 15 -15.42 -9.47 -3.02
N ASP A 16 -16.66 -9.84 -2.75
CA ASP A 16 -17.07 -10.52 -1.53
C ASP A 16 -16.55 -11.97 -1.57
N LEU A 17 -15.74 -12.37 -0.61
CA LEU A 17 -15.09 -13.67 -0.60
C LEU A 17 -16.03 -14.83 -0.25
N GLU A 18 -17.14 -14.59 0.45
CA GLU A 18 -18.11 -15.63 0.80
C GLU A 18 -19.00 -15.97 -0.39
N THR A 19 -19.39 -14.96 -1.14
CA THR A 19 -20.34 -15.11 -2.25
C THR A 19 -19.70 -15.15 -3.63
N GLY A 20 -18.43 -14.72 -3.74
CA GLY A 20 -17.73 -14.53 -5.01
C GLY A 20 -18.29 -13.36 -5.84
N ARG A 21 -19.19 -12.56 -5.28
CA ARG A 21 -19.86 -11.47 -6.01
C ARG A 21 -19.02 -10.21 -6.02
N LYS A 22 -19.06 -9.52 -7.15
CA LYS A 22 -18.53 -8.17 -7.27
C LYS A 22 -19.31 -7.22 -6.36
N VAL A 23 -18.60 -6.49 -5.50
CA VAL A 23 -19.14 -5.45 -4.62
C VAL A 23 -19.04 -4.07 -5.29
N ALA A 24 -17.86 -3.70 -5.77
CA ALA A 24 -17.60 -2.40 -6.37
C ALA A 24 -16.34 -2.43 -7.27
N ASN A 25 -16.17 -1.39 -8.11
CA ASN A 25 -14.86 -1.01 -8.64
C ASN A 25 -14.44 0.31 -7.96
N LEU A 26 -13.15 0.46 -7.65
CA LEU A 26 -12.65 1.71 -7.05
C LEU A 26 -12.75 2.89 -8.01
N GLU A 27 -12.70 2.65 -9.30
CA GLU A 27 -12.87 3.67 -10.34
C GLU A 27 -14.26 4.33 -10.33
N ASP A 28 -15.25 3.68 -9.69
CA ASP A 28 -16.62 4.21 -9.53
C ASP A 28 -16.78 5.05 -8.24
N PHE A 29 -15.73 5.17 -7.40
CA PHE A 29 -15.80 5.89 -6.12
C PHE A 29 -15.65 7.39 -6.31
N VAL A 30 -16.28 8.16 -5.42
CA VAL A 30 -16.01 9.59 -5.27
C VAL A 30 -14.73 9.76 -4.45
N VAL A 31 -13.69 10.30 -5.06
CA VAL A 31 -12.43 10.55 -4.35
C VAL A 31 -12.23 12.04 -4.13
N MET A 32 -11.96 12.42 -2.88
CA MET A 32 -11.72 13.79 -2.47
C MET A 32 -10.25 14.05 -2.13
N ARG A 33 -9.72 15.19 -2.55
CA ARG A 33 -8.43 15.73 -2.07
C ARG A 33 -8.70 17.09 -1.41
N GLY A 34 -8.71 17.10 -0.09
CA GLY A 34 -9.24 18.22 0.66
C GLY A 34 -10.73 18.42 0.34
N GLN A 35 -11.10 19.60 -0.13
CA GLN A 35 -12.48 19.92 -0.51
C GLN A 35 -12.78 19.74 -2.02
N ARG A 36 -11.81 19.23 -2.80
CA ARG A 36 -11.98 19.07 -4.25
C ARG A 36 -12.11 17.60 -4.62
N ARG A 37 -13.10 17.31 -5.47
CA ARG A 37 -13.24 15.98 -6.08
C ARG A 37 -12.16 15.80 -7.14
N ILE A 38 -11.53 14.63 -7.16
CA ILE A 38 -10.62 14.21 -8.24
C ILE A 38 -11.49 13.74 -9.41
N THR A 39 -11.32 14.38 -10.57
CA THR A 39 -12.06 14.07 -11.81
C THR A 39 -11.11 13.80 -12.99
N ALA A 40 -9.82 13.60 -12.70
CA ALA A 40 -8.82 13.32 -13.71
C ALA A 40 -9.12 11.97 -14.40
N ILE A 41 -8.79 11.88 -15.69
CA ILE A 41 -9.04 10.67 -16.50
C ILE A 41 -7.93 9.63 -16.36
N ASP A 42 -6.78 10.01 -15.80
CA ASP A 42 -5.61 9.18 -15.58
C ASP A 42 -5.55 8.56 -14.18
N VAL A 43 -6.70 8.49 -13.50
CA VAL A 43 -6.78 7.89 -12.15
C VAL A 43 -6.63 6.37 -12.25
N ASN A 44 -5.69 5.83 -11.46
CA ASN A 44 -5.45 4.41 -11.33
C ASN A 44 -5.39 4.03 -9.84
N PHE A 45 -5.83 2.81 -9.51
CA PHE A 45 -5.79 2.28 -8.13
C PHE A 45 -5.09 0.94 -8.08
N TRP A 46 -4.36 0.67 -6.97
CA TRP A 46 -3.78 -0.63 -6.65
C TRP A 46 -3.42 -0.74 -5.17
N GLY A 47 -2.91 -1.92 -4.74
CA GLY A 47 -2.41 -2.15 -3.39
C GLY A 47 -3.48 -1.93 -2.31
N VAL A 48 -4.67 -2.53 -2.49
CA VAL A 48 -5.77 -2.36 -1.54
C VAL A 48 -5.53 -3.20 -0.30
N THR A 49 -5.67 -2.58 0.87
CA THR A 49 -5.64 -3.23 2.18
C THR A 49 -6.87 -2.83 3.00
N PHE A 50 -7.47 -3.78 3.72
CA PHE A 50 -8.71 -3.59 4.45
C PHE A 50 -8.51 -3.54 5.96
N ALA A 51 -9.26 -2.69 6.64
CA ALA A 51 -9.44 -2.79 8.08
C ALA A 51 -10.28 -4.03 8.44
N ARG A 52 -10.23 -4.46 9.70
CA ARG A 52 -10.93 -5.68 10.16
C ARG A 52 -12.44 -5.63 9.99
N ASP A 53 -13.04 -4.45 9.98
CA ASP A 53 -14.48 -4.24 9.74
C ASP A 53 -14.90 -4.45 8.28
N SER A 54 -13.91 -4.65 7.37
CA SER A 54 -14.08 -4.87 5.92
C SER A 54 -14.81 -3.74 5.17
N ASP A 55 -15.13 -2.63 5.83
CA ASP A 55 -15.70 -1.44 5.20
C ASP A 55 -14.63 -0.39 4.92
N ARG A 56 -13.78 -0.11 5.91
CA ARG A 56 -12.67 0.83 5.78
C ARG A 56 -11.51 0.17 5.03
N PHE A 57 -11.02 0.83 4.02
CA PHE A 57 -9.86 0.37 3.25
C PHE A 57 -8.87 1.49 2.98
N PHE A 58 -7.65 1.09 2.63
CA PHE A 58 -6.62 1.97 2.12
C PHE A 58 -6.12 1.45 0.78
N ALA A 59 -5.69 2.33 -0.10
CA ALA A 59 -5.15 1.96 -1.39
C ALA A 59 -4.19 3.05 -1.92
N THR A 60 -3.39 2.69 -2.90
CA THR A 60 -2.69 3.65 -3.75
C THR A 60 -3.66 4.23 -4.77
N LEU A 61 -3.67 5.53 -4.92
CA LEU A 61 -4.23 6.26 -6.05
C LEU A 61 -3.10 6.95 -6.81
N ALA A 62 -3.02 6.75 -8.11
CA ALA A 62 -2.11 7.49 -8.97
C ALA A 62 -2.88 8.41 -9.91
N THR A 63 -2.40 9.63 -10.07
CA THR A 63 -2.87 10.63 -11.03
C THR A 63 -1.85 11.76 -11.17
N GLY A 64 -1.73 12.35 -12.34
CA GLY A 64 -0.81 13.46 -12.60
C GLY A 64 0.66 13.12 -12.33
N GLY A 65 1.06 11.86 -12.53
CA GLY A 65 2.43 11.38 -12.29
C GLY A 65 2.81 11.27 -10.82
N LYS A 66 1.85 11.34 -9.89
CA LYS A 66 2.05 11.21 -8.44
C LYS A 66 1.22 10.07 -7.87
N THR A 67 1.66 9.52 -6.74
CA THR A 67 0.95 8.51 -5.98
C THR A 67 0.49 9.07 -4.62
N TYR A 68 -0.65 8.60 -4.18
CA TYR A 68 -1.30 9.04 -2.94
C TYR A 68 -1.84 7.83 -2.18
N LEU A 69 -1.83 7.92 -0.85
CA LEU A 69 -2.62 7.05 0.01
C LEU A 69 -4.04 7.60 0.07
N ILE A 70 -5.01 6.76 -0.25
CA ILE A 70 -6.41 7.05 0.02
C ILE A 70 -6.93 6.18 1.16
N GLU A 71 -7.84 6.74 1.93
CA GLU A 71 -8.71 6.04 2.89
C GLU A 71 -10.14 6.09 2.37
N GLY A 72 -10.83 4.96 2.34
CA GLY A 72 -12.18 4.89 1.82
C GLY A 72 -13.12 3.99 2.62
N SER A 73 -14.42 4.09 2.31
CA SER A 73 -15.49 3.21 2.77
C SER A 73 -16.11 2.50 1.56
N VAL A 74 -16.12 1.19 1.60
CA VAL A 74 -16.74 0.36 0.55
C VAL A 74 -18.25 0.62 0.48
N ARG A 75 -18.88 0.78 1.63
CA ARG A 75 -20.32 0.98 1.77
C ARG A 75 -20.75 2.36 1.27
N ALA A 76 -20.00 3.41 1.63
CA ALA A 76 -20.27 4.76 1.17
C ALA A 76 -19.87 4.99 -0.30
N ARG A 77 -18.95 4.16 -0.85
CA ARG A 77 -18.31 4.35 -2.16
C ARG A 77 -17.60 5.70 -2.29
N GLU A 78 -16.97 6.08 -1.21
CA GLU A 78 -16.21 7.33 -1.09
C GLU A 78 -14.82 7.05 -0.59
N ALA A 79 -13.86 7.89 -1.01
CA ALA A 79 -12.49 7.87 -0.49
C ALA A 79 -11.94 9.29 -0.40
N ARG A 80 -10.92 9.46 0.42
CA ARG A 80 -10.19 10.72 0.54
C ARG A 80 -8.69 10.49 0.48
N VAL A 81 -7.97 11.39 -0.15
CA VAL A 81 -6.50 11.43 -0.09
C VAL A 81 -6.09 11.86 1.31
N ILE A 82 -5.23 11.07 1.94
CA ILE A 82 -4.73 11.34 3.30
C ILE A 82 -3.21 11.54 3.35
N HIS A 83 -2.46 11.01 2.36
CA HIS A 83 -1.00 11.18 2.30
C HIS A 83 -0.49 11.13 0.87
N GLU A 84 0.73 11.64 0.61
CA GLU A 84 1.37 11.65 -0.71
C GLU A 84 2.55 10.65 -0.76
N ASN A 85 2.93 10.25 -1.99
CA ASN A 85 4.08 9.38 -2.26
C ASN A 85 4.00 8.04 -1.52
N VAL A 86 2.87 7.35 -1.68
CA VAL A 86 2.60 6.03 -1.09
C VAL A 86 2.26 5.04 -2.19
N GLU A 87 2.96 3.91 -2.21
CA GLU A 87 2.63 2.79 -3.09
C GLU A 87 2.54 1.47 -2.32
N CYS A 88 1.60 0.62 -2.74
CA CYS A 88 1.34 -0.70 -2.18
C CYS A 88 1.22 -0.68 -0.65
N PRO A 89 0.26 0.09 -0.08
CA PRO A 89 0.07 0.16 1.36
C PRO A 89 -0.36 -1.19 1.94
N SER A 90 0.10 -1.48 3.16
CA SER A 90 -0.32 -2.61 3.99
C SER A 90 -0.66 -2.09 5.39
N LEU A 91 -1.90 -2.32 5.82
CA LEU A 91 -2.39 -1.89 7.13
C LEU A 91 -1.90 -2.84 8.21
N SER A 92 -1.41 -2.29 9.32
CA SER A 92 -0.99 -3.08 10.49
C SER A 92 -2.17 -3.84 11.11
N PRO A 93 -1.93 -4.99 11.77
CA PRO A 93 -2.99 -5.78 12.40
C PRO A 93 -3.81 -5.00 13.44
N ASP A 94 -3.19 -4.06 14.15
CA ASP A 94 -3.85 -3.15 15.10
C ASP A 94 -4.61 -1.99 14.41
N GLY A 95 -4.46 -1.83 13.09
CA GLY A 95 -5.17 -0.81 12.30
C GLY A 95 -4.67 0.61 12.49
N THR A 96 -3.48 0.81 13.09
CA THR A 96 -2.96 2.13 13.45
C THR A 96 -1.88 2.66 12.52
N ARG A 97 -1.26 1.80 11.71
CA ARG A 97 -0.12 2.15 10.85
C ARG A 97 -0.24 1.56 9.45
N ILE A 98 0.38 2.21 8.49
CA ILE A 98 0.52 1.75 7.10
C ILE A 98 2.00 1.53 6.80
N ALA A 99 2.39 0.34 6.41
CA ALA A 99 3.69 0.09 5.79
C ALA A 99 3.54 0.21 4.26
N PHE A 100 4.52 0.82 3.58
CA PHE A 100 4.40 1.11 2.15
C PHE A 100 5.76 1.33 1.48
N LYS A 101 5.76 1.32 0.15
CA LYS A 101 6.90 1.76 -0.66
C LYS A 101 6.80 3.27 -0.89
N LYS A 102 7.85 3.98 -0.53
CA LYS A 102 8.01 5.41 -0.81
C LYS A 102 9.01 5.60 -1.95
N ARG A 103 8.63 6.37 -2.96
CA ARG A 103 9.55 6.71 -4.04
C ARG A 103 10.59 7.72 -3.56
N THR A 104 11.84 7.47 -3.91
CA THR A 104 12.98 8.36 -3.64
C THR A 104 13.39 9.09 -4.92
N ASP A 105 14.27 10.09 -4.80
CA ASP A 105 14.88 10.77 -5.95
C ASP A 105 16.09 9.99 -6.52
N SER A 106 16.47 8.88 -5.92
CA SER A 106 17.59 8.04 -6.37
C SER A 106 17.15 7.09 -7.49
N ASN A 107 17.91 7.05 -8.58
CA ASN A 107 17.71 6.07 -9.64
C ASN A 107 18.18 4.66 -9.23
N ASP A 108 19.19 4.55 -8.36
CA ASP A 108 19.75 3.27 -7.92
C ASP A 108 18.91 2.60 -6.84
N THR A 109 18.27 3.39 -5.98
CA THR A 109 17.40 2.92 -4.90
C THR A 109 16.06 3.65 -4.95
N PRO A 110 15.24 3.42 -6.00
CA PRO A 110 14.01 4.18 -6.22
C PRO A 110 12.95 3.95 -5.13
N TRP A 111 13.05 2.88 -4.35
CA TRP A 111 12.06 2.52 -3.36
C TRP A 111 12.65 2.41 -1.95
N ARG A 112 12.00 3.05 -1.00
CA ARG A 112 12.29 2.96 0.43
C ARG A 112 11.06 2.44 1.17
N LEU A 113 11.22 1.37 1.95
CA LEU A 113 10.14 0.93 2.84
C LEU A 113 10.00 1.91 4.01
N THR A 114 8.78 2.32 4.25
CA THR A 114 8.42 3.35 5.23
C THR A 114 7.14 2.94 5.96
N VAL A 115 7.01 3.32 7.22
CA VAL A 115 5.80 3.15 8.02
C VAL A 115 5.22 4.54 8.31
N LEU A 116 3.92 4.71 8.07
CA LEU A 116 3.13 5.89 8.42
C LEU A 116 2.27 5.59 9.65
N ASP A 117 2.37 6.41 10.68
CA ASP A 117 1.42 6.42 11.79
C ASP A 117 0.16 7.20 11.39
N LEU A 118 -1.01 6.57 11.44
CA LEU A 118 -2.27 7.14 10.95
C LEU A 118 -2.85 8.23 11.86
N ALA A 119 -2.45 8.28 13.12
CA ALA A 119 -2.93 9.29 14.05
C ALA A 119 -2.12 10.59 13.96
N THR A 120 -0.80 10.46 13.82
CA THR A 120 0.13 11.61 13.79
C THR A 120 0.53 12.03 12.40
N MET A 121 0.32 11.15 11.40
CA MET A 121 0.79 11.27 10.03
C MET A 121 2.33 11.38 9.92
N CYS A 122 3.04 10.88 10.93
CA CYS A 122 4.50 10.82 10.95
C CYS A 122 5.00 9.58 10.22
N GLU A 123 6.01 9.77 9.37
CA GLU A 123 6.70 8.69 8.66
C GLU A 123 7.93 8.21 9.43
N THR A 124 8.16 6.91 9.43
CA THR A 124 9.37 6.25 9.93
C THR A 124 9.96 5.37 8.83
N PRO A 125 11.08 5.75 8.20
CA PRO A 125 11.78 4.88 7.26
C PRO A 125 12.29 3.64 7.99
N LEU A 126 12.17 2.47 7.36
CA LEU A 126 12.70 1.22 7.91
C LEU A 126 14.23 1.17 7.78
N ALA A 127 14.87 0.32 8.58
CA ALA A 127 16.33 0.11 8.55
C ALA A 127 16.84 -0.51 7.23
N GLU A 128 15.96 -1.09 6.41
CA GLU A 128 16.31 -1.63 5.10
C GLU A 128 16.78 -0.52 4.14
N GLN A 129 18.02 -0.67 3.63
CA GLN A 129 18.64 0.32 2.75
C GLN A 129 18.57 -0.04 1.27
N ARG A 130 18.30 -1.31 0.94
CA ARG A 130 18.13 -1.76 -0.45
C ARG A 130 16.82 -1.22 -1.03
N SER A 131 16.79 -1.10 -2.35
CA SER A 131 15.54 -0.79 -3.05
C SER A 131 14.62 -2.02 -3.02
N VAL A 132 13.47 -1.90 -2.37
CA VAL A 132 12.50 -2.99 -2.27
C VAL A 132 11.28 -2.65 -3.13
N ASP A 133 11.13 -3.36 -4.25
CA ASP A 133 9.97 -3.23 -5.14
C ASP A 133 9.03 -4.43 -4.98
N ASP A 134 8.74 -4.83 -3.75
CA ASP A 134 7.78 -5.87 -3.40
C ASP A 134 6.69 -5.31 -2.47
N GLN A 135 5.56 -6.01 -2.40
CA GLN A 135 4.50 -5.71 -1.42
C GLN A 135 5.04 -5.99 -0.02
N VAL A 136 4.97 -5.00 0.86
CA VAL A 136 5.26 -5.20 2.27
C VAL A 136 4.06 -5.81 2.99
N GLU A 137 4.31 -6.79 3.86
CA GLU A 137 3.28 -7.45 4.67
C GLU A 137 3.63 -7.36 6.15
N TRP A 138 2.66 -7.20 7.03
CA TRP A 138 2.87 -7.22 8.47
C TRP A 138 2.97 -8.65 9.00
N LEU A 139 4.06 -8.99 9.67
CA LEU A 139 4.18 -10.24 10.43
C LEU A 139 3.34 -10.18 11.72
N ASP A 140 3.50 -9.08 12.43
CA ASP A 140 2.80 -8.71 13.65
C ASP A 140 2.74 -7.18 13.78
N ASP A 141 2.29 -6.63 14.91
CA ASP A 141 2.24 -5.18 15.11
C ASP A 141 3.61 -4.50 15.20
N LYS A 142 4.72 -5.24 15.24
CA LYS A 142 6.09 -4.68 15.43
C LYS A 142 7.01 -4.93 14.27
N ASN A 143 6.71 -5.92 13.43
CA ASN A 143 7.60 -6.39 12.37
C ASN A 143 6.87 -6.49 11.04
N VAL A 144 7.59 -6.17 9.98
CA VAL A 144 7.11 -6.35 8.60
C VAL A 144 7.96 -7.37 7.87
N LEU A 145 7.38 -7.98 6.83
CA LEU A 145 8.01 -8.90 5.87
C LEU A 145 8.03 -8.25 4.49
N TYR A 146 9.07 -8.51 3.71
CA TYR A 146 9.21 -8.07 2.32
C TYR A 146 10.19 -8.97 1.56
N GLY A 147 10.02 -9.07 0.25
CA GLY A 147 10.88 -9.80 -0.63
C GLY A 147 12.00 -8.91 -1.19
N VAL A 148 13.25 -9.33 -1.10
CA VAL A 148 14.39 -8.72 -1.78
C VAL A 148 15.52 -9.75 -1.94
N ASP A 149 16.25 -9.70 -3.06
CA ASP A 149 17.37 -10.60 -3.39
C ASP A 149 17.00 -12.09 -3.28
N GLY A 150 15.78 -12.45 -3.70
CA GLY A 150 15.33 -13.85 -3.73
C GLY A 150 15.07 -14.47 -2.36
N ALA A 151 14.85 -13.68 -1.34
CA ALA A 151 14.51 -14.11 0.01
C ALA A 151 13.50 -13.19 0.66
N ILE A 152 12.74 -13.69 1.63
CA ILE A 152 11.93 -12.87 2.53
C ILE A 152 12.78 -12.39 3.68
N TRP A 153 12.70 -11.12 3.97
CA TRP A 153 13.35 -10.44 5.07
C TRP A 153 12.32 -9.87 6.03
N THR A 154 12.74 -9.65 7.26
CA THR A 154 11.94 -8.96 8.27
C THR A 154 12.70 -7.75 8.82
N ALA A 155 11.97 -6.67 9.08
CA ALA A 155 12.47 -5.47 9.73
C ALA A 155 11.48 -4.98 10.78
N ARG A 156 11.98 -4.24 11.78
CA ARG A 156 11.14 -3.61 12.79
C ARG A 156 10.42 -2.39 12.19
N ALA A 157 9.14 -2.28 12.49
CA ALA A 157 8.29 -1.19 12.03
C ALA A 157 8.63 0.18 12.66
N ASP A 158 9.41 0.19 13.75
CA ASP A 158 9.93 1.40 14.39
C ASP A 158 11.22 1.94 13.77
N GLY A 159 11.70 1.29 12.69
CA GLY A 159 12.93 1.67 11.97
C GLY A 159 14.22 1.33 12.70
N THR A 160 14.18 0.68 13.88
CA THR A 160 15.35 0.31 14.67
C THR A 160 15.87 -1.09 14.33
N GLY A 161 17.13 -1.35 14.67
CA GLY A 161 17.76 -2.67 14.47
C GLY A 161 18.12 -2.93 13.01
N GLU A 162 18.69 -4.10 12.76
CA GLU A 162 19.11 -4.55 11.43
C GLU A 162 18.04 -5.46 10.82
N PRO A 163 17.78 -5.38 9.49
CA PRO A 163 16.96 -6.34 8.78
C PRO A 163 17.52 -7.76 8.92
N ARG A 164 16.65 -8.75 9.05
CA ARG A 164 17.05 -10.16 9.18
C ARG A 164 16.41 -11.00 8.09
N ARG A 165 17.17 -11.91 7.53
CA ARG A 165 16.64 -12.91 6.61
C ARG A 165 15.68 -13.83 7.36
N PHE A 166 14.50 -14.07 6.77
CA PHE A 166 13.42 -14.83 7.39
C PHE A 166 13.13 -16.14 6.65
N ILE A 167 13.03 -16.12 5.31
CA ILE A 167 12.83 -17.32 4.48
C ILE A 167 13.71 -17.20 3.24
N ASP A 168 14.47 -18.25 2.93
CA ASP A 168 15.29 -18.34 1.72
C ASP A 168 14.44 -18.75 0.51
N HIS A 169 14.88 -18.34 -0.69
CA HIS A 169 14.28 -18.72 -1.98
C HIS A 169 12.76 -18.46 -2.04
N ALA A 170 12.33 -17.30 -1.56
CA ALA A 170 10.92 -16.89 -1.49
C ALA A 170 10.75 -15.41 -1.87
N ALA A 171 9.51 -15.05 -2.26
CA ALA A 171 9.10 -13.70 -2.59
C ALA A 171 7.63 -13.48 -2.21
N SER A 172 7.18 -12.22 -2.16
CA SER A 172 5.79 -11.81 -1.96
C SER A 172 5.12 -12.47 -0.75
N PRO A 173 5.56 -12.13 0.49
CA PRO A 173 5.03 -12.74 1.70
C PRO A 173 3.55 -12.44 1.90
N ALA A 174 2.81 -13.41 2.43
CA ALA A 174 1.45 -13.25 2.90
C ALA A 174 1.29 -13.93 4.27
N VAL A 175 0.63 -13.26 5.20
CA VAL A 175 0.41 -13.74 6.58
C VAL A 175 -1.06 -14.03 6.80
N VAL A 176 -1.37 -15.29 7.09
CA VAL A 176 -2.73 -15.70 7.46
C VAL A 176 -2.89 -15.55 8.97
N ARG A 177 -3.94 -14.84 9.38
CA ARG A 177 -4.28 -14.62 10.80
C ARG A 177 -5.64 -15.27 11.08
N TYR A 178 -5.67 -16.11 12.08
CA TYR A 178 -6.86 -16.80 12.54
C TYR A 178 -7.51 -16.08 13.71
#